data_c5c34dcba09b890dd542de74aa4758e4
#
_entry.id   c5c34dcba09b890dd542de74aa4758e4
#
_cell.length_a   1.000
_cell.length_b   1.000
_cell.length_c   1.000
_cell.angle_alpha   90.00
_cell.angle_beta   90.00
_cell.angle_gamma   90.00
#
_symmetry.space_group_name_H-M   'P 1'
#
loop_
_entity.id
_entity.type
_entity.pdbx_description
1 polymer ?
#
loop_
_entity_poly.entity_id
_entity_poly.type
_entity_poly.pdbx_seq_one_letter_code
_entity_poly.pdbx_strand_id
1 'polypeptide(L)'
;MAVTDADVPPPLLDIPKAKEKKYDRQLRLWGIGVTGVEMLKNLVLPGIGHFTILDSAVVSEADLGVSFFLEDASLGRFRAAETVRLLMELNPGVQGHAITEPLETFITKDNAFSPYNLVVAAAPIDASILERIRTHSQILHVPAFYFHSVGYLSSFSLLLPPAFPIVDTHPDSTATTDLRLLRPWPALSQFAKEKTAGLEDGTISAPDKAHIPWACLLLHYLEQWKKQHDGKVPSTYKEKSEFRTLVRAADPNEENFEEAYAAVLKTLNPPTASSAVREIFAAPEAQQLHAASPAFWLIAKAVAQFYAKHEQLPLPGAVPDMKAQSADYIALQNIYKSKARDDCAEVVASVRELEKQTGRSPKQAVDEKEIENFCKGAAHIHLVRGRPFQIAHAGQAITFGDRAKAMAMELTMPESLIGLHVAFLAWDEYVATHSTPASEGGGVGLKVPGSGADDFGTDTQRVTGIAQKIVDCLIKEAGTFVEDPEYSETKNRVGNFCMEIVRAGGGELHNIASLTGGLLAQEVIKVITRQYIPVDNTCLFDGVASRTQVLRI
;
A
#
# COMPACT_ATOMS: atom_id res chain seq x y z
N MET A 1 -41.60 -0.64 -2.18
CA MET A 1 -41.46 -0.42 -0.72
C MET A 1 -40.43 0.64 -0.53
N ALA A 2 -40.73 1.73 0.17
CA ALA A 2 -39.74 2.78 0.43
C ALA A 2 -38.61 2.16 1.26
N VAL A 3 -37.35 2.29 0.78
CA VAL A 3 -36.16 1.97 1.55
C VAL A 3 -36.20 2.86 2.77
N THR A 4 -36.27 2.29 3.96
CA THR A 4 -36.22 3.07 5.20
C THR A 4 -34.76 3.54 5.41
N ASP A 5 -34.59 4.72 6.01
CA ASP A 5 -33.27 5.29 6.37
C ASP A 5 -32.36 4.35 7.18
N ALA A 6 -32.86 3.19 7.60
CA ALA A 6 -32.15 2.15 8.33
C ALA A 6 -31.12 1.36 7.48
N ASP A 7 -31.24 1.39 6.14
CA ASP A 7 -30.37 0.63 5.24
C ASP A 7 -29.13 1.40 4.76
N VAL A 8 -29.02 2.68 5.12
CA VAL A 8 -27.86 3.51 4.81
C VAL A 8 -27.01 3.66 6.08
N PRO A 9 -25.75 3.25 6.08
CA PRO A 9 -24.90 3.43 7.26
C PRO A 9 -24.79 4.92 7.61
N PRO A 10 -24.79 5.28 8.90
CA PRO A 10 -24.73 6.66 9.33
C PRO A 10 -23.46 7.36 8.82
N PRO A 11 -23.53 8.65 8.50
CA PRO A 11 -22.35 9.40 8.08
C PRO A 11 -21.31 9.41 9.21
N LEU A 12 -20.03 9.32 8.81
CA LEU A 12 -18.85 9.23 9.72
C LEU A 12 -18.74 10.32 10.81
N LEU A 13 -19.58 11.35 10.75
CA LEU A 13 -19.54 12.52 11.64
C LEU A 13 -20.07 12.27 13.07
N ASP A 14 -20.83 11.19 13.30
CA ASP A 14 -21.53 10.94 14.57
C ASP A 14 -20.98 9.74 15.37
N ILE A 15 -19.82 9.19 15.02
CA ILE A 15 -19.21 8.09 15.79
C ILE A 15 -18.56 8.67 17.06
N PRO A 16 -19.02 8.29 18.28
CA PRO A 16 -18.39 8.74 19.52
C PRO A 16 -16.92 8.31 19.55
N LYS A 17 -16.02 9.20 19.99
CA LYS A 17 -14.56 8.96 20.18
C LYS A 17 -14.22 7.86 21.21
N ALA A 18 -15.09 6.88 21.45
CA ALA A 18 -14.93 5.82 22.42
C ALA A 18 -14.24 4.60 21.79
N LYS A 19 -12.95 4.44 22.07
CA LYS A 19 -12.04 3.37 21.69
C LYS A 19 -11.68 3.37 20.20
N GLU A 20 -10.54 3.94 19.86
CA GLU A 20 -9.91 3.82 18.55
C GLU A 20 -9.81 2.34 18.16
N LYS A 21 -10.73 1.88 17.30
CA LYS A 21 -10.57 0.62 16.59
C LYS A 21 -9.42 0.81 15.61
N LYS A 22 -8.49 -0.11 15.58
CA LYS A 22 -7.27 -0.06 14.78
C LYS A 22 -7.53 0.24 13.29
N TYR A 23 -8.73 -0.07 12.80
CA TYR A 23 -9.17 0.08 11.40
C TYR A 23 -10.60 0.64 11.31
N ASP A 24 -10.89 1.76 11.96
CA ASP A 24 -12.21 2.40 11.89
C ASP A 24 -12.42 3.06 10.53
N ARG A 25 -12.76 2.24 9.52
CA ARG A 25 -13.02 2.64 8.14
C ARG A 25 -14.22 1.89 7.58
N GLN A 26 -14.92 2.53 6.64
CA GLN A 26 -16.04 1.93 5.91
C GLN A 26 -15.57 1.46 4.55
N LEU A 27 -15.67 0.16 4.32
CA LEU A 27 -15.38 -0.48 3.05
C LEU A 27 -16.68 -0.88 2.36
N ARG A 28 -16.77 -0.72 1.05
CA ARG A 28 -17.83 -1.26 0.23
C ARG A 28 -17.27 -2.25 -0.80
N LEU A 29 -17.86 -3.43 -0.85
CA LEU A 29 -17.63 -4.42 -1.89
C LEU A 29 -18.85 -4.51 -2.80
N TRP A 30 -18.61 -4.42 -4.12
CA TRP A 30 -19.61 -4.56 -5.16
C TRP A 30 -19.44 -5.86 -5.92
N GLY A 31 -20.49 -6.68 -5.92
CA GLY A 31 -20.43 -8.08 -6.31
C GLY A 31 -19.64 -8.90 -5.29
N ILE A 32 -20.18 -10.04 -4.88
CA ILE A 32 -19.44 -10.88 -3.95
C ILE A 32 -19.29 -12.29 -4.50
N GLY A 33 -18.08 -12.58 -5.02
CA GLY A 33 -17.61 -13.92 -5.29
C GLY A 33 -16.82 -14.47 -4.10
N VAL A 34 -16.26 -15.66 -4.26
CA VAL A 34 -15.44 -16.32 -3.22
C VAL A 34 -14.23 -15.47 -2.83
N THR A 35 -13.56 -14.86 -3.80
CA THR A 35 -12.40 -13.97 -3.57
C THR A 35 -12.77 -12.76 -2.71
N GLY A 36 -13.95 -12.16 -2.95
CA GLY A 36 -14.45 -11.05 -2.13
C GLY A 36 -14.75 -11.46 -0.69
N VAL A 37 -15.32 -12.66 -0.48
CA VAL A 37 -15.55 -13.22 0.85
C VAL A 37 -14.24 -13.46 1.58
N GLU A 38 -13.26 -14.07 0.91
CA GLU A 38 -11.93 -14.33 1.46
C GLU A 38 -11.19 -13.03 1.82
N MET A 39 -11.31 -12.00 0.99
CA MET A 39 -10.79 -10.67 1.31
C MET A 39 -11.45 -10.13 2.59
N LEU A 40 -12.79 -10.12 2.65
CA LEU A 40 -13.51 -9.60 3.81
C LEU A 40 -13.20 -10.37 5.09
N LYS A 41 -13.10 -11.70 5.03
CA LYS A 41 -12.65 -12.52 6.17
C LYS A 41 -11.34 -12.00 6.76
N ASN A 42 -10.35 -11.76 5.91
CA ASN A 42 -9.03 -11.26 6.33
C ASN A 42 -9.06 -9.81 6.84
N LEU A 43 -10.12 -9.05 6.58
CA LEU A 43 -10.33 -7.71 7.12
C LEU A 43 -11.19 -7.71 8.40
N VAL A 44 -12.15 -8.60 8.49
CA VAL A 44 -13.05 -8.75 9.66
C VAL A 44 -12.29 -9.30 10.86
N LEU A 45 -11.45 -10.31 10.67
CA LEU A 45 -10.66 -10.91 11.75
C LEU A 45 -9.79 -9.90 12.52
N PRO A 46 -9.01 -9.01 11.87
CA PRO A 46 -8.23 -7.97 12.58
C PRO A 46 -9.09 -6.77 13.04
N GLY A 47 -10.39 -6.72 12.70
CA GLY A 47 -11.32 -5.73 13.23
C GLY A 47 -11.49 -4.47 12.39
N ILE A 48 -11.79 -4.63 11.09
CA ILE A 48 -12.30 -3.49 10.28
C ILE A 48 -13.56 -2.92 10.94
N GLY A 49 -13.72 -1.59 10.98
CA GLY A 49 -14.86 -0.97 11.64
C GLY A 49 -16.20 -1.38 11.03
N HIS A 50 -16.35 -1.09 9.73
CA HIS A 50 -17.59 -1.33 8.99
C HIS A 50 -17.29 -1.87 7.60
N PHE A 51 -18.16 -2.76 7.11
CA PHE A 51 -18.17 -3.16 5.71
C PHE A 51 -19.59 -3.25 5.18
N THR A 52 -19.75 -3.01 3.89
CA THR A 52 -21.03 -3.14 3.19
C THR A 52 -20.85 -4.03 1.97
N ILE A 53 -21.71 -5.02 1.79
CA ILE A 53 -21.78 -5.85 0.60
C ILE A 53 -22.99 -5.41 -0.22
N LEU A 54 -22.78 -5.10 -1.49
CA LEU A 54 -23.85 -4.83 -2.45
C LEU A 54 -23.86 -5.95 -3.48
N ASP A 55 -24.86 -6.82 -3.40
CA ASP A 55 -25.06 -7.93 -4.31
C ASP A 55 -26.54 -8.36 -4.29
N SER A 56 -27.19 -8.31 -5.44
CA SER A 56 -28.60 -8.68 -5.58
C SER A 56 -28.82 -10.17 -5.88
N ALA A 57 -27.76 -10.94 -6.09
CA ALA A 57 -27.86 -12.36 -6.40
C ALA A 57 -28.38 -13.18 -5.21
N VAL A 58 -29.06 -14.28 -5.52
CA VAL A 58 -29.46 -15.31 -4.56
C VAL A 58 -28.42 -16.43 -4.55
N VAL A 59 -28.22 -17.05 -3.40
CA VAL A 59 -27.33 -18.19 -3.25
C VAL A 59 -27.84 -19.36 -4.08
N SER A 60 -26.99 -19.88 -4.96
CA SER A 60 -27.21 -21.05 -5.81
C SER A 60 -26.42 -22.27 -5.31
N GLU A 61 -26.73 -23.46 -5.85
CA GLU A 61 -25.92 -24.66 -5.59
C GLU A 61 -24.45 -24.48 -6.02
N ALA A 62 -24.20 -23.71 -7.10
CA ALA A 62 -22.86 -23.40 -7.55
C ALA A 62 -22.07 -22.55 -6.52
N ASP A 63 -22.74 -21.61 -5.85
CA ASP A 63 -22.13 -20.82 -4.78
C ASP A 63 -21.75 -21.71 -3.58
N LEU A 64 -22.61 -22.66 -3.19
CA LEU A 64 -22.31 -23.61 -2.11
C LEU A 64 -21.13 -24.52 -2.45
N GLY A 65 -20.96 -24.87 -3.73
CA GLY A 65 -19.86 -25.72 -4.20
C GLY A 65 -18.47 -25.09 -4.09
N VAL A 66 -18.36 -23.77 -4.01
CA VAL A 66 -17.07 -23.05 -4.01
C VAL A 66 -16.86 -22.15 -2.79
N SER A 67 -17.91 -21.75 -2.09
CA SER A 67 -17.83 -20.85 -0.93
C SER A 67 -17.89 -21.63 0.38
N PHE A 68 -16.81 -21.61 1.16
CA PHE A 68 -16.78 -22.22 2.49
C PHE A 68 -17.53 -21.41 3.57
N PHE A 69 -18.00 -20.23 3.21
CA PHE A 69 -18.77 -19.37 4.12
C PHE A 69 -20.29 -19.51 3.99
N LEU A 70 -20.77 -20.16 2.94
CA LEU A 70 -22.20 -20.37 2.76
C LEU A 70 -22.58 -21.75 3.26
N GLU A 71 -23.78 -21.85 3.84
CA GLU A 71 -24.36 -23.08 4.39
C GLU A 71 -25.53 -23.54 3.51
N ASP A 72 -25.91 -24.80 3.59
CA ASP A 72 -27.08 -25.34 2.86
C ASP A 72 -28.35 -24.52 3.16
N ALA A 73 -28.49 -24.01 4.39
CA ALA A 73 -29.59 -23.15 4.80
C ALA A 73 -29.59 -21.76 4.12
N SER A 74 -28.49 -21.36 3.48
CA SER A 74 -28.38 -20.10 2.72
C SER A 74 -28.99 -20.21 1.33
N LEU A 75 -29.24 -21.42 0.80
CA LEU A 75 -29.76 -21.64 -0.55
C LEU A 75 -31.06 -20.86 -0.78
N GLY A 76 -31.12 -20.11 -1.88
CA GLY A 76 -32.29 -19.30 -2.26
C GLY A 76 -32.43 -17.99 -1.47
N ARG A 77 -31.55 -17.66 -0.54
CA ARG A 77 -31.52 -16.36 0.16
C ARG A 77 -30.57 -15.40 -0.54
N PHE A 78 -30.70 -14.10 -0.27
CA PHE A 78 -29.79 -13.10 -0.83
C PHE A 78 -28.33 -13.35 -0.39
N ARG A 79 -27.45 -13.49 -1.36
CA ARG A 79 -26.03 -13.83 -1.13
C ARG A 79 -25.33 -12.78 -0.25
N ALA A 80 -25.59 -11.49 -0.47
CA ALA A 80 -25.05 -10.42 0.37
C ALA A 80 -25.48 -10.57 1.84
N ALA A 81 -26.76 -10.84 2.10
CA ALA A 81 -27.30 -10.92 3.45
C ALA A 81 -26.73 -12.13 4.23
N GLU A 82 -26.66 -13.30 3.59
CA GLU A 82 -26.09 -14.49 4.22
C GLU A 82 -24.60 -14.36 4.48
N THR A 83 -23.86 -13.80 3.52
CA THR A 83 -22.42 -13.57 3.71
C THR A 83 -22.13 -12.57 4.85
N VAL A 84 -22.89 -11.47 4.94
CA VAL A 84 -22.76 -10.51 6.05
C VAL A 84 -23.04 -11.19 7.38
N ARG A 85 -24.13 -11.96 7.49
CA ARG A 85 -24.48 -12.69 8.71
C ARG A 85 -23.32 -13.56 9.20
N LEU A 86 -22.79 -14.40 8.31
CA LEU A 86 -21.72 -15.35 8.64
C LEU A 86 -20.36 -14.66 8.94
N LEU A 87 -20.01 -13.61 8.20
CA LEU A 87 -18.79 -12.85 8.48
C LEU A 87 -18.84 -12.11 9.83
N MET A 88 -20.02 -11.61 10.24
CA MET A 88 -20.16 -10.95 11.54
C MET A 88 -20.01 -11.93 12.72
N GLU A 89 -20.23 -13.22 12.53
CA GLU A 89 -19.98 -14.25 13.54
C GLU A 89 -18.48 -14.40 13.88
N LEU A 90 -17.58 -14.08 12.92
CA LEU A 90 -16.13 -14.14 13.14
C LEU A 90 -15.62 -13.08 14.12
N ASN A 91 -16.25 -11.90 14.13
CA ASN A 91 -15.84 -10.80 15.01
C ASN A 91 -17.04 -9.90 15.36
N PRO A 92 -17.63 -10.08 16.55
CA PRO A 92 -18.80 -9.28 16.98
C PRO A 92 -18.52 -7.77 17.12
N GLY A 93 -17.25 -7.37 17.08
CA GLY A 93 -16.86 -5.95 17.12
C GLY A 93 -16.94 -5.24 15.78
N VAL A 94 -17.22 -5.94 14.68
CA VAL A 94 -17.32 -5.41 13.32
C VAL A 94 -18.79 -5.24 12.95
N GLN A 95 -19.11 -4.22 12.17
CA GLN A 95 -20.47 -4.00 11.66
C GLN A 95 -20.53 -4.27 10.16
N GLY A 96 -21.39 -5.22 9.76
CA GLY A 96 -21.66 -5.58 8.36
C GLY A 96 -23.03 -5.12 7.92
N HIS A 97 -23.14 -4.64 6.68
CA HIS A 97 -24.38 -4.23 6.04
C HIS A 97 -24.54 -4.93 4.71
N ALA A 98 -25.75 -5.39 4.40
CA ALA A 98 -26.10 -6.00 3.12
C ALA A 98 -27.03 -5.09 2.33
N ILE A 99 -26.74 -4.86 1.05
CA ILE A 99 -27.63 -4.19 0.10
C ILE A 99 -27.93 -5.18 -1.00
N THR A 100 -29.20 -5.51 -1.16
CA THR A 100 -29.69 -6.57 -2.06
C THR A 100 -30.36 -6.03 -3.33
N GLU A 101 -30.30 -4.73 -3.56
CA GLU A 101 -30.79 -4.12 -4.80
C GLU A 101 -29.74 -4.25 -5.93
N PRO A 102 -30.18 -4.22 -7.21
CA PRO A 102 -29.26 -4.24 -8.34
C PRO A 102 -28.28 -3.07 -8.29
N LEU A 103 -27.02 -3.34 -8.66
CA LEU A 103 -25.95 -2.35 -8.67
C LEU A 103 -26.27 -1.13 -9.55
N GLU A 104 -26.89 -1.37 -10.69
CA GLU A 104 -27.30 -0.35 -11.67
C GLU A 104 -28.28 0.66 -11.04
N THR A 105 -29.20 0.17 -10.22
CA THR A 105 -30.16 1.00 -9.49
C THR A 105 -29.47 1.76 -8.37
N PHE A 106 -28.61 1.07 -7.61
CA PHE A 106 -27.95 1.68 -6.47
C PHE A 106 -27.02 2.83 -6.89
N ILE A 107 -26.22 2.65 -7.95
CA ILE A 107 -25.21 3.62 -8.39
C ILE A 107 -25.81 4.94 -8.91
N THR A 108 -27.11 4.98 -9.20
CA THR A 108 -27.81 6.20 -9.62
C THR A 108 -28.19 7.12 -8.46
N LYS A 109 -28.07 6.65 -7.22
CA LYS A 109 -28.39 7.45 -6.03
C LYS A 109 -27.31 8.50 -5.77
N ASP A 110 -27.72 9.71 -5.40
CA ASP A 110 -26.83 10.86 -5.17
C ASP A 110 -25.76 10.59 -4.10
N ASN A 111 -26.05 9.72 -3.13
CA ASN A 111 -25.16 9.39 -2.01
C ASN A 111 -24.53 8.01 -2.11
N ALA A 112 -24.58 7.36 -3.29
CA ALA A 112 -24.09 6.00 -3.47
C ALA A 112 -22.63 5.77 -2.99
N PHE A 113 -21.80 6.79 -3.03
CA PHE A 113 -20.39 6.72 -2.66
C PHE A 113 -20.05 7.46 -1.36
N SER A 114 -20.92 8.36 -0.92
CA SER A 114 -20.62 9.36 0.13
C SER A 114 -20.15 8.76 1.47
N PRO A 115 -20.67 7.62 1.96
CA PRO A 115 -20.29 7.12 3.28
C PRO A 115 -19.01 6.26 3.27
N TYR A 116 -18.40 5.99 2.11
CA TYR A 116 -17.32 4.99 2.02
C TYR A 116 -15.93 5.63 1.90
N ASN A 117 -14.97 5.05 2.59
CA ASN A 117 -13.55 5.44 2.54
C ASN A 117 -12.76 4.60 1.54
N LEU A 118 -13.32 3.49 1.09
CA LEU A 118 -12.72 2.59 0.13
C LEU A 118 -13.82 1.79 -0.58
N VAL A 119 -13.64 1.59 -1.88
CA VAL A 119 -14.55 0.81 -2.73
C VAL A 119 -13.79 -0.35 -3.34
N VAL A 120 -14.41 -1.52 -3.38
CA VAL A 120 -13.88 -2.70 -4.09
C VAL A 120 -14.94 -3.17 -5.09
N ALA A 121 -14.55 -3.37 -6.33
CA ALA A 121 -15.39 -3.91 -7.39
C ALA A 121 -14.86 -5.28 -7.83
N ALA A 122 -15.74 -6.26 -7.87
CA ALA A 122 -15.43 -7.61 -8.36
C ALA A 122 -15.91 -7.78 -9.80
N ALA A 123 -15.09 -8.34 -10.66
CA ALA A 123 -15.52 -8.77 -12.00
C ALA A 123 -16.40 -10.04 -11.90
N PRO A 124 -17.38 -10.23 -12.80
CA PRO A 124 -17.77 -9.36 -13.91
C PRO A 124 -18.58 -8.13 -13.47
N ILE A 125 -18.33 -7.01 -14.13
CA ILE A 125 -19.08 -5.77 -13.91
C ILE A 125 -19.26 -5.05 -15.25
N ASP A 126 -20.38 -4.36 -15.43
CA ASP A 126 -20.60 -3.55 -16.63
C ASP A 126 -19.60 -2.39 -16.72
N ALA A 127 -19.02 -2.18 -17.91
CA ALA A 127 -17.99 -1.18 -18.13
C ALA A 127 -18.45 0.25 -17.78
N SER A 128 -19.73 0.59 -18.02
CA SER A 128 -20.29 1.90 -17.69
C SER A 128 -20.40 2.12 -16.19
N ILE A 129 -20.67 1.06 -15.43
CA ILE A 129 -20.71 1.08 -13.97
C ILE A 129 -19.30 1.23 -13.42
N LEU A 130 -18.34 0.47 -13.95
CA LEU A 130 -16.93 0.57 -13.54
C LEU A 130 -16.36 1.98 -13.82
N GLU A 131 -16.76 2.59 -14.95
CA GLU A 131 -16.42 3.99 -15.28
C GLU A 131 -17.00 4.98 -14.25
N ARG A 132 -18.23 4.79 -13.81
CA ARG A 132 -18.82 5.61 -12.74
C ARG A 132 -18.07 5.45 -11.43
N ILE A 133 -17.70 4.22 -11.06
CA ILE A 133 -16.87 3.96 -9.87
C ILE A 133 -15.57 4.74 -9.98
N ARG A 134 -14.85 4.60 -11.10
CA ARG A 134 -13.60 5.29 -11.38
C ARG A 134 -13.75 6.81 -11.24
N THR A 135 -14.73 7.38 -11.90
CA THR A 135 -15.00 8.82 -11.90
C THR A 135 -15.32 9.34 -10.50
N HIS A 136 -16.21 8.68 -9.76
CA HIS A 136 -16.55 9.10 -8.40
C HIS A 136 -15.38 8.93 -7.43
N SER A 137 -14.60 7.85 -7.55
CA SER A 137 -13.39 7.66 -6.75
C SER A 137 -12.38 8.77 -6.97
N GLN A 138 -12.21 9.23 -8.22
CA GLN A 138 -11.32 10.35 -8.53
C GLN A 138 -11.85 11.69 -7.96
N ILE A 139 -13.14 11.97 -8.13
CA ILE A 139 -13.76 13.21 -7.65
C ILE A 139 -13.76 13.28 -6.12
N LEU A 140 -14.13 12.19 -5.45
CA LEU A 140 -14.25 12.13 -3.98
C LEU A 140 -12.92 11.76 -3.30
N HIS A 141 -11.86 11.50 -4.06
CA HIS A 141 -10.57 11.05 -3.57
C HIS A 141 -10.66 9.76 -2.71
N VAL A 142 -11.59 8.88 -3.05
CA VAL A 142 -11.79 7.57 -2.40
C VAL A 142 -11.00 6.51 -3.15
N PRO A 143 -10.11 5.76 -2.51
CA PRO A 143 -9.41 4.64 -3.15
C PRO A 143 -10.40 3.59 -3.67
N ALA A 144 -10.10 3.01 -4.84
CA ALA A 144 -10.89 1.92 -5.42
C ALA A 144 -10.00 0.76 -5.87
N PHE A 145 -10.50 -0.45 -5.69
CA PHE A 145 -9.92 -1.68 -6.23
C PHE A 145 -10.87 -2.27 -7.26
N TYR A 146 -10.30 -2.82 -8.31
CA TYR A 146 -11.01 -3.68 -9.26
C TYR A 146 -10.25 -4.98 -9.40
N PHE A 147 -10.93 -6.13 -9.26
CA PHE A 147 -10.27 -7.42 -9.30
C PHE A 147 -11.00 -8.46 -10.15
N HIS A 148 -10.21 -9.40 -10.69
CA HIS A 148 -10.65 -10.61 -11.36
C HIS A 148 -10.14 -11.84 -10.61
N SER A 149 -10.96 -12.90 -10.57
CA SER A 149 -10.55 -14.23 -10.13
C SER A 149 -11.28 -15.23 -11.00
N VAL A 150 -10.60 -15.86 -11.95
CA VAL A 150 -11.20 -16.71 -12.99
C VAL A 150 -10.31 -17.93 -13.21
N GLY A 151 -10.79 -19.11 -12.82
CA GLY A 151 -10.01 -20.33 -12.88
C GLY A 151 -8.72 -20.23 -12.08
N TYR A 152 -7.58 -20.55 -12.72
CA TYR A 152 -6.26 -20.46 -12.11
C TYR A 152 -5.63 -19.06 -12.15
N LEU A 153 -6.33 -18.06 -12.69
CA LEU A 153 -5.79 -16.75 -12.96
C LEU A 153 -6.51 -15.67 -12.15
N SER A 154 -5.75 -14.71 -11.64
CA SER A 154 -6.35 -13.57 -10.97
C SER A 154 -5.56 -12.28 -11.17
N SER A 155 -6.22 -11.16 -10.97
CA SER A 155 -5.61 -9.83 -10.97
C SER A 155 -6.38 -8.88 -10.07
N PHE A 156 -5.69 -7.86 -9.58
CA PHE A 156 -6.36 -6.68 -9.04
C PHE A 156 -5.60 -5.42 -9.40
N SER A 157 -6.35 -4.34 -9.62
CA SER A 157 -5.82 -3.01 -9.89
C SER A 157 -6.31 -2.03 -8.84
N LEU A 158 -5.43 -1.11 -8.45
CA LEU A 158 -5.65 -0.11 -7.41
C LEU A 158 -5.68 1.29 -8.03
N LEU A 159 -6.76 2.02 -7.79
CA LEU A 159 -6.89 3.45 -8.04
C LEU A 159 -6.71 4.19 -6.72
N LEU A 160 -5.66 4.96 -6.61
CA LEU A 160 -5.44 5.89 -5.50
C LEU A 160 -5.82 7.32 -5.89
N PRO A 161 -6.10 8.20 -4.91
CA PRO A 161 -6.18 9.64 -5.15
C PRO A 161 -4.94 10.18 -5.86
N PRO A 162 -5.04 11.32 -6.58
CA PRO A 162 -3.91 11.91 -7.31
C PRO A 162 -2.66 12.14 -6.45
N ALA A 163 -2.85 12.42 -5.17
CA ALA A 163 -1.78 12.51 -4.17
C ALA A 163 -2.14 11.63 -2.97
N PHE A 164 -1.44 10.51 -2.83
CA PHE A 164 -1.64 9.56 -1.74
C PHE A 164 -0.37 9.48 -0.89
N PRO A 165 -0.31 10.25 0.22
CA PRO A 165 0.85 10.28 1.10
C PRO A 165 0.82 9.12 2.09
N ILE A 166 2.02 8.63 2.44
CA ILE A 166 2.27 7.50 3.32
C ILE A 166 3.38 7.86 4.30
N VAL A 167 3.22 7.48 5.55
CA VAL A 167 4.30 7.44 6.54
C VAL A 167 4.62 5.96 6.77
N ASP A 168 5.67 5.47 6.12
CA ASP A 168 6.07 4.07 6.29
C ASP A 168 6.63 3.84 7.69
N THR A 169 5.93 3.04 8.47
CA THR A 169 6.32 2.67 9.84
C THR A 169 7.07 1.34 9.91
N HIS A 170 7.23 0.66 8.79
CA HIS A 170 7.88 -0.64 8.65
C HIS A 170 8.87 -0.62 7.49
N PRO A 171 9.83 0.34 7.50
CA PRO A 171 10.82 0.42 6.43
C PRO A 171 11.65 -0.87 6.38
N ASP A 172 12.30 -1.11 5.24
CA ASP A 172 13.17 -2.25 5.04
C ASP A 172 14.20 -2.36 6.19
N SER A 173 14.48 -3.58 6.64
CA SER A 173 15.44 -3.86 7.71
C SER A 173 16.88 -3.40 7.37
N THR A 174 17.16 -3.15 6.10
CA THR A 174 18.41 -2.57 5.62
C THR A 174 18.43 -1.05 5.66
N ALA A 175 17.28 -0.41 5.95
CA ALA A 175 17.20 1.05 6.04
C ALA A 175 18.15 1.59 7.10
N THR A 176 18.75 2.74 6.78
CA THR A 176 19.66 3.40 7.72
C THR A 176 18.90 4.02 8.89
N THR A 177 19.38 3.81 10.11
CA THR A 177 18.86 4.49 11.30
C THR A 177 19.68 5.73 11.57
N ASP A 178 19.02 6.90 11.66
CA ASP A 178 19.69 8.14 12.05
C ASP A 178 19.94 8.14 13.57
N LEU A 179 21.19 7.91 13.94
CA LEU A 179 21.67 8.01 15.32
C LEU A 179 22.45 9.31 15.58
N ARG A 180 22.49 10.24 14.62
CA ARG A 180 23.21 11.52 14.73
C ARG A 180 24.68 11.40 15.10
N LEU A 181 25.35 10.28 14.80
CA LEU A 181 26.74 10.06 15.18
C LEU A 181 27.71 11.04 14.52
N LEU A 182 27.37 11.56 13.34
CA LEU A 182 28.18 12.57 12.66
C LEU A 182 27.98 14.00 13.20
N ARG A 183 26.85 14.27 13.84
CA ARG A 183 26.49 15.57 14.46
C ARG A 183 25.83 15.35 15.82
N PRO A 184 26.53 14.74 16.80
CA PRO A 184 25.94 14.45 18.11
C PRO A 184 25.64 15.73 18.86
N TRP A 185 24.57 15.73 19.65
CA TRP A 185 24.25 16.81 20.58
C TRP A 185 24.99 16.66 21.90
N PRO A 186 25.07 17.73 22.72
CA PRO A 186 25.91 17.73 23.93
C PRO A 186 25.67 16.57 24.88
N ALA A 187 24.41 16.20 25.15
CA ALA A 187 24.09 15.12 26.10
C ALA A 187 24.57 13.75 25.58
N LEU A 188 24.45 13.47 24.26
CA LEU A 188 24.97 12.24 23.68
C LEU A 188 26.51 12.20 23.71
N SER A 189 27.15 13.31 23.35
CA SER A 189 28.61 13.42 23.38
C SER A 189 29.18 13.25 24.79
N GLN A 190 28.50 13.82 25.79
CA GLN A 190 28.92 13.69 27.20
C GLN A 190 28.76 12.24 27.69
N PHE A 191 27.64 11.61 27.41
CA PHE A 191 27.41 10.21 27.78
C PHE A 191 28.45 9.28 27.13
N ALA A 192 28.74 9.48 25.83
CA ALA A 192 29.76 8.68 25.15
C ALA A 192 31.15 8.85 25.80
N LYS A 193 31.56 10.08 26.14
CA LYS A 193 32.82 10.35 26.84
C LYS A 193 32.89 9.66 28.20
N GLU A 194 31.81 9.69 28.97
CA GLU A 194 31.75 9.04 30.28
C GLU A 194 31.91 7.51 30.14
N LYS A 195 31.21 6.90 29.17
CA LYS A 195 31.24 5.45 28.96
C LYS A 195 32.52 4.93 28.32
N THR A 196 33.29 5.79 27.63
CA THR A 196 34.57 5.44 27.03
C THR A 196 35.77 5.96 27.84
N ALA A 197 35.54 6.52 29.03
CA ALA A 197 36.60 6.96 29.92
C ALA A 197 37.48 5.77 30.33
N GLY A 198 38.79 5.93 30.22
CA GLY A 198 39.75 4.87 30.51
C GLY A 198 40.00 3.88 29.37
N LEU A 199 39.34 4.06 28.19
CA LEU A 199 39.53 3.16 27.05
C LEU A 199 40.93 3.34 26.39
N GLU A 200 41.44 4.59 26.33
CA GLU A 200 42.75 4.89 25.72
C GLU A 200 43.93 4.54 26.64
N ASP A 201 43.82 4.77 27.92
CA ASP A 201 44.88 4.51 28.92
C ASP A 201 44.81 3.13 29.55
N GLY A 202 43.82 2.32 29.15
CA GLY A 202 43.63 0.95 29.61
C GLY A 202 43.16 0.82 31.06
N THR A 203 42.65 1.89 31.66
CA THR A 203 42.17 1.87 33.05
C THR A 203 40.76 1.29 33.22
N ILE A 204 40.00 1.15 32.12
CA ILE A 204 38.68 0.52 32.13
C ILE A 204 38.78 -0.98 32.40
N SER A 205 37.88 -1.53 33.21
CA SER A 205 37.84 -2.98 33.48
C SER A 205 37.42 -3.76 32.22
N ALA A 206 37.92 -4.99 32.05
CA ALA A 206 37.54 -5.83 30.90
C ALA A 206 36.02 -6.07 30.80
N PRO A 207 35.26 -6.35 31.90
CA PRO A 207 33.82 -6.46 31.83
C PRO A 207 33.11 -5.16 31.41
N ASP A 208 33.56 -3.99 31.85
CA ASP A 208 32.97 -2.72 31.46
C ASP A 208 33.26 -2.40 30.00
N LYS A 209 34.47 -2.67 29.55
CA LYS A 209 34.86 -2.51 28.14
C LYS A 209 34.00 -3.35 27.21
N ALA A 210 33.73 -4.62 27.55
CA ALA A 210 32.92 -5.54 26.78
C ALA A 210 31.43 -5.15 26.68
N HIS A 211 30.99 -4.18 27.49
CA HIS A 211 29.60 -3.73 27.56
C HIS A 211 29.42 -2.24 27.24
N ILE A 212 30.42 -1.57 26.67
CA ILE A 212 30.24 -0.21 26.15
C ILE A 212 29.28 -0.28 24.96
N PRO A 213 28.17 0.50 24.96
CA PRO A 213 27.29 0.55 23.79
C PRO A 213 28.06 0.92 22.51
N TRP A 214 27.89 0.15 21.44
CA TRP A 214 28.68 0.37 20.20
C TRP A 214 28.53 1.78 19.63
N ALA A 215 27.39 2.46 19.84
CA ALA A 215 27.21 3.85 19.44
C ALA A 215 28.18 4.78 20.18
N CYS A 216 28.50 4.51 21.46
CA CYS A 216 29.48 5.26 22.22
C CYS A 216 30.92 4.97 21.72
N LEU A 217 31.21 3.71 21.36
CA LEU A 217 32.48 3.34 20.72
C LEU A 217 32.67 4.11 19.41
N LEU A 218 31.66 4.15 18.55
CA LEU A 218 31.76 4.90 17.28
C LEU A 218 31.97 6.39 17.51
N LEU A 219 31.29 7.00 18.48
CA LEU A 219 31.51 8.41 18.83
C LEU A 219 32.96 8.67 19.33
N HIS A 220 33.47 7.78 20.16
CA HIS A 220 34.83 7.86 20.67
C HIS A 220 35.88 7.83 19.54
N TYR A 221 35.79 6.82 18.65
CA TYR A 221 36.71 6.68 17.52
C TYR A 221 36.49 7.75 16.45
N LEU A 222 35.28 8.30 16.30
CA LEU A 222 35.05 9.46 15.43
C LEU A 222 35.80 10.70 15.91
N GLU A 223 35.89 10.94 17.22
CA GLU A 223 36.68 12.03 17.76
C GLU A 223 38.22 11.81 17.53
N GLN A 224 38.69 10.57 17.62
CA GLN A 224 40.08 10.23 17.27
C GLN A 224 40.33 10.42 15.77
N TRP A 225 39.42 9.95 14.91
CA TRP A 225 39.48 10.13 13.46
C TRP A 225 39.56 11.60 13.07
N LYS A 226 38.69 12.45 13.64
CA LYS A 226 38.69 13.89 13.39
C LYS A 226 40.02 14.56 13.76
N LYS A 227 40.67 14.15 14.85
CA LYS A 227 41.98 14.67 15.24
C LYS A 227 43.06 14.37 14.19
N GLN A 228 42.93 13.23 13.48
CA GLN A 228 43.90 12.79 12.46
C GLN A 228 43.56 13.27 11.04
N HIS A 229 42.34 13.79 10.81
CA HIS A 229 41.81 14.15 9.49
C HIS A 229 41.27 15.59 9.44
N ASP A 230 41.94 16.54 10.08
CA ASP A 230 41.59 17.99 10.06
C ASP A 230 40.12 18.27 10.43
N GLY A 231 39.55 17.54 11.37
CA GLY A 231 38.17 17.70 11.82
C GLY A 231 37.12 17.05 10.90
N LYS A 232 37.53 16.39 9.83
CA LYS A 232 36.62 15.74 8.87
C LYS A 232 36.17 14.37 9.37
N VAL A 233 34.89 14.03 9.04
CA VAL A 233 34.32 12.70 9.30
C VAL A 233 34.53 11.78 8.09
N PRO A 234 34.57 10.44 8.27
CA PRO A 234 34.66 9.51 7.15
C PRO A 234 33.42 9.63 6.25
N SER A 235 33.62 10.01 4.99
CA SER A 235 32.54 10.32 4.04
C SER A 235 32.46 9.34 2.88
N THR A 236 33.60 8.92 2.34
CA THR A 236 33.69 7.95 1.24
C THR A 236 33.61 6.52 1.75
N TYR A 237 33.27 5.58 0.87
CA TYR A 237 33.28 4.15 1.22
C TYR A 237 34.69 3.69 1.71
N LYS A 238 35.74 4.19 1.08
CA LYS A 238 37.12 3.87 1.46
C LYS A 238 37.41 4.35 2.88
N GLU A 239 37.13 5.62 3.18
CA GLU A 239 37.34 6.20 4.52
C GLU A 239 36.49 5.48 5.58
N LYS A 240 35.22 5.13 5.27
CA LYS A 240 34.39 4.33 6.18
C LYS A 240 34.96 2.93 6.39
N SER A 241 35.55 2.32 5.37
CA SER A 241 36.20 1.02 5.49
C SER A 241 37.48 1.08 6.31
N GLU A 242 38.28 2.14 6.18
CA GLU A 242 39.46 2.41 7.02
C GLU A 242 39.04 2.67 8.47
N PHE A 243 38.01 3.49 8.67
CA PHE A 243 37.46 3.79 9.98
C PHE A 243 36.90 2.54 10.71
N ARG A 244 36.15 1.70 10.01
CA ARG A 244 35.62 0.46 10.63
C ARG A 244 36.73 -0.51 10.99
N THR A 245 37.81 -0.55 10.21
CA THR A 245 39.01 -1.36 10.52
C THR A 245 39.74 -0.82 11.75
N LEU A 246 39.80 0.50 11.90
CA LEU A 246 40.38 1.14 13.10
C LEU A 246 39.58 0.74 14.36
N VAL A 247 38.26 0.79 14.31
CA VAL A 247 37.37 0.42 15.42
C VAL A 247 37.55 -1.05 15.81
N ARG A 248 37.57 -1.97 14.84
CA ARG A 248 37.75 -3.40 15.08
C ARG A 248 39.12 -3.76 15.62
N ALA A 249 40.18 -3.07 15.13
CA ALA A 249 41.54 -3.34 15.53
C ALA A 249 41.81 -3.01 17.02
N ALA A 250 40.96 -2.17 17.62
CA ALA A 250 41.09 -1.79 19.03
C ALA A 250 40.76 -2.95 19.99
N ASP A 251 39.81 -3.82 19.63
CA ASP A 251 39.58 -5.09 20.29
C ASP A 251 38.83 -6.08 19.38
N PRO A 252 39.56 -6.93 18.63
CA PRO A 252 38.96 -7.84 17.67
C PRO A 252 38.21 -9.03 18.30
N ASN A 253 38.29 -9.23 19.60
CA ASN A 253 37.69 -10.36 20.30
C ASN A 253 36.39 -10.00 21.03
N GLU A 254 36.10 -8.72 21.20
CA GLU A 254 34.90 -8.26 21.90
C GLU A 254 33.74 -8.04 20.93
N GLU A 255 32.59 -8.59 21.27
CA GLU A 255 31.37 -8.58 20.45
C GLU A 255 30.85 -7.17 20.16
N ASN A 256 30.89 -6.27 21.15
CA ASN A 256 30.45 -4.88 20.96
C ASN A 256 31.32 -4.08 19.97
N PHE A 257 32.62 -4.44 19.82
CA PHE A 257 33.48 -3.87 18.79
C PHE A 257 33.15 -4.43 17.41
N GLU A 258 32.77 -5.71 17.31
CA GLU A 258 32.29 -6.29 16.05
C GLU A 258 30.93 -5.70 15.65
N GLU A 259 30.01 -5.48 16.60
CA GLU A 259 28.77 -4.72 16.36
C GLU A 259 29.06 -3.31 15.86
N ALA A 260 30.00 -2.58 16.51
CA ALA A 260 30.44 -1.25 16.09
C ALA A 260 30.98 -1.27 14.65
N TYR A 261 31.86 -2.24 14.34
CA TYR A 261 32.39 -2.45 12.99
C TYR A 261 31.28 -2.66 11.95
N ALA A 262 30.30 -3.50 12.25
CA ALA A 262 29.17 -3.79 11.36
C ALA A 262 28.25 -2.57 11.16
N ALA A 263 28.07 -1.75 12.20
CA ALA A 263 27.19 -0.60 12.19
C ALA A 263 27.71 0.61 11.37
N VAL A 264 29.02 0.74 11.16
CA VAL A 264 29.63 1.92 10.50
C VAL A 264 28.96 2.28 9.18
N LEU A 265 28.79 1.32 8.27
CA LEU A 265 28.26 1.59 6.93
C LEU A 265 26.77 1.97 6.95
N LYS A 266 26.02 1.52 7.96
CA LYS A 266 24.60 1.78 8.11
C LYS A 266 24.31 3.11 8.83
N THR A 267 25.17 3.50 9.77
CA THR A 267 24.88 4.61 10.70
C THR A 267 25.70 5.88 10.48
N LEU A 268 26.88 5.78 9.86
CA LEU A 268 27.70 6.96 9.54
C LEU A 268 27.32 7.57 8.18
N ASN A 269 26.05 7.91 8.05
CA ASN A 269 25.55 8.62 6.88
C ASN A 269 25.08 10.03 7.29
N PRO A 270 25.24 11.04 6.42
CA PRO A 270 24.69 12.36 6.70
C PRO A 270 23.17 12.26 6.91
N PRO A 271 22.61 12.92 7.94
CA PRO A 271 21.18 12.89 8.23
C PRO A 271 20.38 13.79 7.28
N THR A 272 20.62 13.67 5.96
CA THR A 272 19.97 14.47 4.93
C THR A 272 18.69 13.81 4.46
N ALA A 273 17.67 14.62 4.20
CA ALA A 273 16.43 14.13 3.56
C ALA A 273 16.73 13.53 2.18
N SER A 274 16.15 12.36 1.90
CA SER A 274 16.23 11.71 0.59
C SER A 274 15.60 12.60 -0.51
N SER A 275 15.88 12.29 -1.78
CA SER A 275 15.23 12.98 -2.90
C SER A 275 13.71 12.86 -2.84
N ALA A 276 13.18 11.69 -2.50
CA ALA A 276 11.76 11.45 -2.34
C ALA A 276 11.12 12.31 -1.22
N VAL A 277 11.79 12.41 -0.08
CA VAL A 277 11.32 13.28 1.03
C VAL A 277 11.35 14.76 0.61
N ARG A 278 12.41 15.20 -0.08
CA ARG A 278 12.50 16.59 -0.59
C ARG A 278 11.45 16.90 -1.66
N GLU A 279 11.09 15.92 -2.50
CA GLU A 279 10.00 16.05 -3.47
C GLU A 279 8.66 16.29 -2.75
N ILE A 280 8.39 15.56 -1.66
CA ILE A 280 7.20 15.78 -0.82
C ILE A 280 7.20 17.19 -0.22
N PHE A 281 8.34 17.66 0.28
CA PHE A 281 8.44 19.02 0.82
C PHE A 281 8.18 20.09 -0.24
N ALA A 282 8.56 19.83 -1.50
CA ALA A 282 8.34 20.73 -2.62
C ALA A 282 6.97 20.57 -3.30
N ALA A 283 6.20 19.54 -2.94
CA ALA A 283 4.92 19.23 -3.56
C ALA A 283 3.93 20.42 -3.46
N PRO A 284 3.11 20.69 -4.50
CA PRO A 284 2.12 21.76 -4.47
C PRO A 284 1.21 21.68 -3.24
N GLU A 285 0.82 20.48 -2.84
CA GLU A 285 -0.04 20.22 -1.69
C GLU A 285 0.61 20.66 -0.35
N ALA A 286 1.94 20.62 -0.23
CA ALA A 286 2.68 21.12 0.93
C ALA A 286 2.93 22.64 0.87
N GLN A 287 2.94 23.22 -0.33
CA GLN A 287 3.19 24.64 -0.52
C GLN A 287 1.92 25.49 -0.48
N GLN A 288 0.77 24.95 -0.88
CA GLN A 288 -0.52 25.63 -0.99
C GLN A 288 -1.50 25.13 0.08
N LEU A 289 -1.14 25.34 1.35
CA LEU A 289 -1.96 24.89 2.48
C LEU A 289 -3.20 25.79 2.65
N HIS A 290 -4.31 25.16 3.05
CA HIS A 290 -5.58 25.82 3.39
C HIS A 290 -6.25 25.09 4.57
N ALA A 291 -7.33 25.64 5.12
CA ALA A 291 -8.00 25.13 6.32
C ALA A 291 -8.43 23.63 6.21
N ALA A 292 -8.82 23.19 5.01
CA ALA A 292 -9.23 21.80 4.76
C ALA A 292 -8.08 20.88 4.31
N SER A 293 -6.83 21.35 4.26
CA SER A 293 -5.69 20.50 3.87
C SER A 293 -5.56 19.30 4.83
N PRO A 294 -5.30 18.08 4.34
CA PRO A 294 -5.03 16.92 5.18
C PRO A 294 -3.87 17.17 6.17
N ALA A 295 -3.95 16.60 7.36
CA ALA A 295 -2.94 16.75 8.42
C ALA A 295 -1.52 16.45 7.94
N PHE A 296 -1.35 15.40 7.12
CA PHE A 296 -0.06 15.04 6.53
C PHE A 296 0.68 16.25 5.92
N TRP A 297 -0.01 17.09 5.16
CA TRP A 297 0.63 18.20 4.44
C TRP A 297 1.04 19.35 5.37
N LEU A 298 0.25 19.60 6.44
CA LEU A 298 0.66 20.56 7.47
C LEU A 298 1.92 20.06 8.20
N ILE A 299 1.94 18.77 8.57
CA ILE A 299 3.09 18.19 9.26
C ILE A 299 4.31 18.16 8.32
N ALA A 300 4.14 17.74 7.06
CA ALA A 300 5.22 17.73 6.07
C ALA A 300 5.84 19.13 5.88
N LYS A 301 5.00 20.19 5.84
CA LYS A 301 5.48 21.58 5.78
C LYS A 301 6.24 21.98 7.02
N ALA A 302 5.75 21.64 8.21
CA ALA A 302 6.43 21.93 9.48
C ALA A 302 7.78 21.19 9.57
N VAL A 303 7.84 19.91 9.16
CA VAL A 303 9.10 19.13 9.09
C VAL A 303 10.04 19.71 8.05
N ALA A 304 9.54 20.22 6.91
CA ALA A 304 10.37 20.93 5.93
C ALA A 304 10.99 22.21 6.51
N GLN A 305 10.24 22.96 7.33
CA GLN A 305 10.76 24.14 8.05
C GLN A 305 11.83 23.73 9.07
N PHE A 306 11.58 22.66 9.83
CA PHE A 306 12.55 22.10 10.74
C PHE A 306 13.85 21.69 10.00
N TYR A 307 13.70 20.98 8.86
CA TYR A 307 14.83 20.58 8.03
C TYR A 307 15.61 21.77 7.47
N ALA A 308 14.93 22.82 7.04
CA ALA A 308 15.60 24.03 6.55
C ALA A 308 16.42 24.75 7.65
N LYS A 309 15.97 24.67 8.91
CA LYS A 309 16.65 25.29 10.06
C LYS A 309 17.82 24.45 10.57
N HIS A 310 17.66 23.14 10.64
CA HIS A 310 18.59 22.21 11.29
C HIS A 310 19.44 21.39 10.30
N GLU A 311 19.14 21.42 9.00
CA GLU A 311 19.73 20.57 7.94
C GLU A 311 19.63 19.06 8.23
N GLN A 312 18.65 18.65 9.04
CA GLN A 312 18.39 17.28 9.46
C GLN A 312 16.92 17.10 9.79
N LEU A 313 16.42 15.86 9.61
CA LEU A 313 15.03 15.53 9.96
C LEU A 313 14.87 15.43 11.49
N PRO A 314 13.64 15.52 12.04
CA PRO A 314 13.40 15.19 13.45
C PRO A 314 13.94 13.80 13.79
N LEU A 315 14.56 13.67 14.97
CA LEU A 315 15.17 12.42 15.39
C LEU A 315 14.07 11.37 15.68
N PRO A 316 14.17 10.12 15.17
CA PRO A 316 13.18 9.07 15.45
C PRO A 316 13.09 8.69 16.92
N GLY A 317 14.21 8.77 17.66
CA GLY A 317 14.29 8.44 19.08
C GLY A 317 14.42 6.94 19.38
N ALA A 318 14.41 6.09 18.35
CA ALA A 318 14.71 4.67 18.48
C ALA A 318 16.22 4.43 18.51
N VAL A 319 16.66 3.49 19.32
CA VAL A 319 18.05 3.02 19.37
C VAL A 319 18.02 1.52 19.05
N PRO A 320 18.84 1.04 18.10
CA PRO A 320 18.91 -0.37 17.80
C PRO A 320 19.41 -1.17 18.99
N ASP A 321 19.09 -2.45 19.01
CA ASP A 321 19.62 -3.36 20.02
C ASP A 321 21.14 -3.44 19.93
N MET A 322 21.81 -3.53 21.08
CA MET A 322 23.25 -3.57 21.17
C MET A 322 23.72 -4.20 22.46
N LYS A 323 24.90 -4.81 22.44
CA LYS A 323 25.53 -5.36 23.63
C LYS A 323 25.95 -4.22 24.56
N ALA A 324 25.30 -4.15 25.72
CA ALA A 324 25.56 -3.14 26.73
C ALA A 324 25.06 -3.62 28.10
N GLN A 325 25.50 -2.97 29.18
CA GLN A 325 24.82 -3.12 30.46
C GLN A 325 23.41 -2.53 30.36
N SER A 326 22.40 -3.21 30.94
CA SER A 326 21.00 -2.80 30.84
C SER A 326 20.79 -1.35 31.31
N ALA A 327 21.49 -0.91 32.38
CA ALA A 327 21.39 0.45 32.86
C ALA A 327 21.91 1.47 31.83
N ASP A 328 23.01 1.17 31.13
CA ASP A 328 23.62 2.03 30.13
C ASP A 328 22.79 2.09 28.85
N TYR A 329 22.22 0.96 28.44
CA TYR A 329 21.30 0.91 27.32
C TYR A 329 20.03 1.74 27.56
N ILE A 330 19.44 1.62 28.76
CA ILE A 330 18.28 2.42 29.17
C ILE A 330 18.63 3.92 29.22
N ALA A 331 19.80 4.27 29.77
CA ALA A 331 20.28 5.66 29.81
C ALA A 331 20.43 6.23 28.40
N LEU A 332 21.07 5.48 27.49
CA LEU A 332 21.22 5.85 26.09
C LEU A 332 19.86 6.03 25.40
N GLN A 333 18.94 5.09 25.57
CA GLN A 333 17.58 5.23 25.04
C GLN A 333 16.87 6.49 25.54
N ASN A 334 17.03 6.83 26.84
CA ASN A 334 16.41 8.02 27.39
C ASN A 334 16.99 9.31 26.83
N ILE A 335 18.31 9.36 26.55
CA ILE A 335 18.98 10.47 25.87
C ILE A 335 18.39 10.68 24.47
N TYR A 336 18.22 9.60 23.68
CA TYR A 336 17.61 9.65 22.35
C TYR A 336 16.13 10.04 22.40
N LYS A 337 15.35 9.46 23.32
CA LYS A 337 13.93 9.80 23.52
C LYS A 337 13.72 11.24 23.94
N SER A 338 14.60 11.79 24.79
CA SER A 338 14.53 13.20 25.18
C SER A 338 14.74 14.12 23.99
N LYS A 339 15.79 13.89 23.20
CA LYS A 339 16.06 14.68 22.01
C LYS A 339 14.95 14.58 20.95
N ALA A 340 14.39 13.39 20.76
CA ALA A 340 13.26 13.18 19.87
C ALA A 340 12.02 13.95 20.31
N ARG A 341 11.75 14.05 21.62
CA ARG A 341 10.65 14.88 22.16
C ARG A 341 10.89 16.36 21.92
N ASP A 342 12.12 16.85 22.09
CA ASP A 342 12.47 18.26 21.84
C ASP A 342 12.27 18.60 20.37
N ASP A 343 12.76 17.74 19.45
CA ASP A 343 12.57 17.91 18.00
C ASP A 343 11.08 17.89 17.63
N CYS A 344 10.31 16.95 18.19
CA CYS A 344 8.88 16.84 17.96
C CYS A 344 8.12 18.06 18.50
N ALA A 345 8.48 18.58 19.67
CA ALA A 345 7.86 19.78 20.25
C ALA A 345 8.03 21.00 19.35
N GLU A 346 9.19 21.16 18.70
CA GLU A 346 9.42 22.23 17.70
C GLU A 346 8.52 22.04 16.47
N VAL A 347 8.37 20.82 15.98
CA VAL A 347 7.46 20.52 14.86
C VAL A 347 6.01 20.77 15.25
N VAL A 348 5.58 20.37 16.46
CA VAL A 348 4.23 20.66 16.98
C VAL A 348 3.97 22.18 16.98
N ALA A 349 4.91 22.97 17.50
CA ALA A 349 4.77 24.43 17.51
C ALA A 349 4.61 24.99 16.08
N SER A 350 5.38 24.50 15.11
CA SER A 350 5.25 24.89 13.70
C SER A 350 3.90 24.47 13.12
N VAL A 351 3.39 23.29 13.43
CA VAL A 351 2.06 22.83 12.97
C VAL A 351 0.97 23.75 13.53
N ARG A 352 1.01 24.08 14.83
CA ARG A 352 0.04 25.00 15.46
C ARG A 352 0.04 26.39 14.82
N GLU A 353 1.21 26.88 14.43
CA GLU A 353 1.32 28.15 13.70
C GLU A 353 0.73 28.06 12.28
N LEU A 354 1.00 26.98 11.55
CA LEU A 354 0.42 26.72 10.22
C LEU A 354 -1.11 26.58 10.28
N GLU A 355 -1.65 25.95 11.33
CA GLU A 355 -3.10 25.86 11.55
C GLU A 355 -3.74 27.25 11.71
N LYS A 356 -3.11 28.16 12.45
CA LYS A 356 -3.57 29.55 12.60
C LYS A 356 -3.50 30.28 11.26
N GLN A 357 -2.39 30.18 10.54
CA GLN A 357 -2.19 30.85 9.25
C GLN A 357 -3.19 30.41 8.20
N THR A 358 -3.57 29.12 8.19
CA THR A 358 -4.55 28.55 7.26
C THR A 358 -6.00 28.77 7.68
N GLY A 359 -6.25 29.28 8.89
CA GLY A 359 -7.60 29.46 9.43
C GLY A 359 -8.28 28.13 9.82
N ARG A 360 -7.49 27.09 10.13
CA ARG A 360 -8.03 25.79 10.56
C ARG A 360 -8.74 25.90 11.90
N SER A 361 -9.92 25.29 12.00
CA SER A 361 -10.70 25.32 13.24
C SER A 361 -9.98 24.53 14.36
N PRO A 362 -9.97 25.01 15.62
CA PRO A 362 -9.42 24.26 16.76
C PRO A 362 -10.01 22.86 16.93
N LYS A 363 -11.28 22.66 16.53
CA LYS A 363 -11.91 21.32 16.55
C LYS A 363 -11.31 20.34 15.54
N GLN A 364 -10.62 20.86 14.53
CA GLN A 364 -9.95 20.10 13.48
C GLN A 364 -8.43 20.14 13.63
N ALA A 365 -7.93 20.55 14.80
CA ALA A 365 -6.50 20.57 15.08
C ALA A 365 -5.88 19.18 14.85
N VAL A 366 -4.67 19.17 14.29
CA VAL A 366 -3.92 17.93 14.05
C VAL A 366 -3.60 17.26 15.39
N ASP A 367 -3.84 15.97 15.50
CA ASP A 367 -3.53 15.22 16.72
C ASP A 367 -2.00 15.20 16.95
N GLU A 368 -1.57 15.47 18.17
CA GLU A 368 -0.16 15.47 18.55
C GLU A 368 0.48 14.08 18.37
N LYS A 369 -0.27 13.02 18.59
CA LYS A 369 0.19 11.65 18.35
C LYS A 369 0.43 11.38 16.86
N GLU A 370 -0.37 11.98 15.96
CA GLU A 370 -0.14 11.92 14.52
C GLU A 370 1.16 12.65 14.16
N ILE A 371 1.41 13.82 14.75
CA ILE A 371 2.66 14.57 14.55
C ILE A 371 3.86 13.77 15.08
N GLU A 372 3.74 13.18 16.27
CA GLU A 372 4.80 12.34 16.86
C GLU A 372 5.14 11.14 15.95
N ASN A 373 4.11 10.43 15.47
CA ASN A 373 4.30 9.28 14.58
C ASN A 373 4.93 9.70 13.25
N PHE A 374 4.54 10.86 12.71
CA PHE A 374 5.16 11.41 11.52
C PHE A 374 6.65 11.74 11.75
N CYS A 375 7.00 12.38 12.87
CA CYS A 375 8.39 12.70 13.20
C CYS A 375 9.24 11.43 13.30
N LYS A 376 8.72 10.35 13.89
CA LYS A 376 9.41 9.05 13.96
C LYS A 376 9.68 8.46 12.58
N GLY A 377 8.76 8.64 11.64
CA GLY A 377 8.84 8.12 10.27
C GLY A 377 9.29 9.16 9.22
N ALA A 378 9.76 10.33 9.62
CA ALA A 378 10.03 11.44 8.69
C ALA A 378 11.03 11.13 7.56
N ALA A 379 11.95 10.19 7.76
CA ALA A 379 12.87 9.70 6.74
C ALA A 379 12.23 8.72 5.74
N HIS A 380 11.06 8.18 6.07
CA HIS A 380 10.35 7.12 5.35
C HIS A 380 8.96 7.57 4.91
N ILE A 381 8.79 8.85 4.61
CA ILE A 381 7.57 9.36 4.00
C ILE A 381 7.63 9.16 2.48
N HIS A 382 6.50 8.75 1.91
CA HIS A 382 6.36 8.48 0.48
C HIS A 382 5.12 9.16 -0.07
N LEU A 383 5.15 9.46 -1.36
CA LEU A 383 4.02 10.00 -2.10
C LEU A 383 3.76 9.12 -3.32
N VAL A 384 2.63 8.42 -3.31
CA VAL A 384 2.17 7.69 -4.48
C VAL A 384 1.24 8.61 -5.29
N ARG A 385 1.54 8.77 -6.57
CA ARG A 385 0.66 9.46 -7.52
C ARG A 385 -0.30 8.43 -8.11
N GLY A 386 -1.58 8.54 -7.72
CA GLY A 386 -2.60 7.62 -8.17
C GLY A 386 -2.77 7.62 -9.69
N ARG A 387 -3.03 6.43 -10.24
CA ARG A 387 -3.28 6.19 -11.67
C ARG A 387 -4.62 5.52 -11.82
N PRO A 388 -5.42 5.88 -12.84
CA PRO A 388 -6.65 5.16 -13.13
C PRO A 388 -6.31 3.76 -13.67
N PHE A 389 -7.01 2.75 -13.23
CA PHE A 389 -6.97 1.46 -13.90
C PHE A 389 -7.69 1.53 -15.26
N GLN A 390 -7.27 0.65 -16.17
CA GLN A 390 -7.85 0.59 -17.50
C GLN A 390 -9.25 -0.06 -17.46
N ILE A 391 -10.14 0.42 -18.30
CA ILE A 391 -11.49 -0.12 -18.50
C ILE A 391 -11.66 -0.42 -19.97
N ALA A 392 -12.02 -1.66 -20.28
CA ALA A 392 -12.33 -2.08 -21.64
C ALA A 392 -13.82 -1.84 -21.94
N HIS A 393 -14.08 -1.06 -22.98
CA HIS A 393 -15.42 -0.79 -23.47
C HIS A 393 -15.65 -1.52 -24.81
N ALA A 394 -16.90 -1.91 -25.06
CA ALA A 394 -17.29 -2.59 -26.30
C ALA A 394 -16.81 -1.83 -27.55
N GLY A 395 -15.94 -2.45 -28.34
CA GLY A 395 -15.45 -1.91 -29.60
C GLY A 395 -14.61 -0.64 -29.53
N GLN A 396 -14.16 -0.23 -28.35
CA GLN A 396 -13.27 0.92 -28.18
C GLN A 396 -11.81 0.48 -28.05
N ALA A 397 -10.91 1.21 -28.71
CA ALA A 397 -9.49 0.95 -28.58
C ALA A 397 -8.99 1.37 -27.17
N ILE A 398 -8.23 0.49 -26.53
CA ILE A 398 -7.57 0.78 -25.26
C ILE A 398 -6.29 1.57 -25.54
N THR A 399 -6.04 2.61 -24.75
CA THR A 399 -4.80 3.40 -24.80
C THR A 399 -3.96 3.14 -23.55
N PHE A 400 -2.64 3.09 -23.74
CA PHE A 400 -1.66 2.79 -22.69
C PHE A 400 -0.83 4.02 -22.28
N GLY A 401 -0.94 5.12 -23.04
CA GLY A 401 -0.32 6.41 -22.76
C GLY A 401 1.21 6.32 -22.66
N ASP A 402 1.75 6.99 -21.65
CA ASP A 402 3.19 7.04 -21.37
C ASP A 402 3.80 5.66 -21.02
N ARG A 403 2.95 4.67 -20.71
CA ARG A 403 3.37 3.31 -20.37
C ARG A 403 3.49 2.36 -21.57
N ALA A 404 2.92 2.72 -22.72
CA ALA A 404 2.86 1.86 -23.90
C ALA A 404 4.22 1.23 -24.26
N LYS A 405 5.29 2.04 -24.28
CA LYS A 405 6.63 1.55 -24.63
C LYS A 405 7.19 0.55 -23.61
N ALA A 406 7.02 0.83 -22.31
CA ALA A 406 7.47 -0.06 -21.25
C ALA A 406 6.67 -1.37 -21.25
N MET A 407 5.34 -1.28 -21.44
CA MET A 407 4.48 -2.45 -21.48
C MET A 407 4.75 -3.32 -22.72
N ALA A 408 5.02 -2.73 -23.87
CA ALA A 408 5.41 -3.47 -25.07
C ALA A 408 6.74 -4.22 -24.87
N MET A 409 7.73 -3.61 -24.21
CA MET A 409 8.97 -4.30 -23.83
C MET A 409 8.70 -5.47 -22.85
N GLU A 410 7.93 -5.24 -21.80
CA GLU A 410 7.55 -6.29 -20.85
C GLU A 410 6.83 -7.45 -21.53
N LEU A 411 6.00 -7.16 -22.54
CA LEU A 411 5.21 -8.15 -23.28
C LEU A 411 6.10 -9.15 -24.02
N THR A 412 7.31 -8.77 -24.45
CA THR A 412 8.26 -9.69 -25.12
C THR A 412 8.96 -10.63 -24.14
N MET A 413 9.03 -10.28 -22.86
CA MET A 413 9.70 -11.09 -21.85
C MET A 413 8.90 -12.37 -21.54
N PRO A 414 9.49 -13.57 -21.65
CA PRO A 414 8.77 -14.83 -21.44
C PRO A 414 8.16 -14.95 -20.03
N GLU A 415 8.80 -14.36 -19.05
CA GLU A 415 8.39 -14.41 -17.64
C GLU A 415 7.33 -13.36 -17.26
N SER A 416 7.05 -12.39 -18.15
CA SER A 416 6.13 -11.30 -17.85
C SER A 416 4.66 -11.74 -17.90
N LEU A 417 3.89 -11.29 -16.92
CA LEU A 417 2.44 -11.50 -16.84
C LEU A 417 1.62 -10.39 -17.52
N ILE A 418 2.24 -9.49 -18.28
CA ILE A 418 1.50 -8.44 -19.01
C ILE A 418 0.49 -9.06 -19.99
N GLY A 419 0.79 -10.23 -20.56
CA GLY A 419 -0.13 -10.99 -21.40
C GLY A 419 -1.40 -11.42 -20.67
N LEU A 420 -1.30 -11.73 -19.38
CA LEU A 420 -2.44 -12.01 -18.53
C LEU A 420 -3.31 -10.76 -18.30
N HIS A 421 -2.69 -9.59 -18.10
CA HIS A 421 -3.43 -8.32 -18.03
C HIS A 421 -4.22 -8.06 -19.32
N VAL A 422 -3.59 -8.24 -20.48
CA VAL A 422 -4.27 -8.11 -21.78
C VAL A 422 -5.43 -9.10 -21.91
N ALA A 423 -5.28 -10.34 -21.43
CA ALA A 423 -6.34 -11.33 -21.47
C ALA A 423 -7.54 -10.94 -20.59
N PHE A 424 -7.33 -10.34 -19.42
CA PHE A 424 -8.42 -9.81 -18.59
C PHE A 424 -9.10 -8.59 -19.22
N LEU A 425 -8.35 -7.68 -19.87
CA LEU A 425 -8.95 -6.59 -20.63
C LEU A 425 -9.81 -7.12 -21.79
N ALA A 426 -9.37 -8.17 -22.47
CA ALA A 426 -10.16 -8.81 -23.53
C ALA A 426 -11.42 -9.50 -22.99
N TRP A 427 -11.33 -10.09 -21.79
CA TRP A 427 -12.48 -10.66 -21.09
C TRP A 427 -13.50 -9.58 -20.72
N ASP A 428 -13.06 -8.43 -20.20
CA ASP A 428 -13.89 -7.27 -19.89
C ASP A 428 -14.58 -6.71 -21.14
N GLU A 429 -13.86 -6.58 -22.27
CA GLU A 429 -14.44 -6.15 -23.55
C GLU A 429 -15.48 -7.15 -24.08
N TYR A 430 -15.21 -8.45 -23.92
CA TYR A 430 -16.19 -9.49 -24.28
C TYR A 430 -17.47 -9.33 -23.46
N VAL A 431 -17.36 -9.18 -22.14
CA VAL A 431 -18.49 -8.96 -21.24
C VAL A 431 -19.26 -7.70 -21.64
N ALA A 432 -18.56 -6.58 -21.86
CA ALA A 432 -19.18 -5.32 -22.29
C ALA A 432 -19.91 -5.43 -23.64
N THR A 433 -19.43 -6.30 -24.56
CA THR A 433 -20.02 -6.48 -25.89
C THR A 433 -21.24 -7.40 -25.89
N HIS A 434 -21.28 -8.40 -24.99
CA HIS A 434 -22.30 -9.45 -25.01
C HIS A 434 -23.30 -9.33 -23.86
N SER A 435 -23.18 -8.31 -23.01
CA SER A 435 -24.16 -8.02 -21.94
C SER A 435 -25.46 -7.49 -22.54
N THR A 436 -26.57 -7.89 -21.95
CA THR A 436 -27.88 -7.39 -22.32
C THR A 436 -28.26 -6.20 -21.44
N PRO A 437 -28.89 -5.14 -22.02
CA PRO A 437 -29.35 -4.01 -21.21
C PRO A 437 -30.29 -4.46 -20.07
N ALA A 438 -30.30 -3.71 -18.97
CA ALA A 438 -31.20 -3.95 -17.86
C ALA A 438 -32.65 -3.93 -18.37
N SER A 439 -33.42 -4.97 -18.06
CA SER A 439 -34.87 -5.00 -18.26
C SER A 439 -35.55 -4.22 -17.12
N GLU A 440 -36.80 -3.72 -17.35
CA GLU A 440 -37.57 -3.06 -16.30
C GLU A 440 -37.71 -3.97 -15.08
N GLY A 441 -37.06 -3.59 -13.96
CA GLY A 441 -37.02 -4.33 -12.70
C GLY A 441 -35.98 -5.44 -12.57
N GLY A 442 -35.09 -5.64 -13.56
CA GLY A 442 -33.98 -6.58 -13.54
C GLY A 442 -32.63 -5.90 -13.73
N GLY A 443 -31.56 -6.54 -13.26
CA GLY A 443 -30.16 -6.08 -13.51
C GLY A 443 -29.71 -6.33 -14.95
N VAL A 444 -28.54 -5.80 -15.31
CA VAL A 444 -27.84 -6.10 -16.58
C VAL A 444 -27.54 -7.61 -16.61
N GLY A 445 -27.93 -8.28 -17.70
CA GLY A 445 -27.57 -9.67 -17.92
C GLY A 445 -26.13 -9.76 -18.42
N LEU A 446 -25.16 -9.94 -17.52
CA LEU A 446 -23.75 -10.08 -17.88
C LEU A 446 -23.49 -11.46 -18.49
N LYS A 447 -22.97 -11.51 -19.72
CA LYS A 447 -22.53 -12.74 -20.35
C LYS A 447 -21.02 -12.91 -20.20
N VAL A 448 -20.64 -13.93 -19.46
CA VAL A 448 -19.23 -14.32 -19.25
C VAL A 448 -18.79 -15.29 -20.33
N PRO A 449 -17.60 -15.17 -20.95
CA PRO A 449 -17.15 -16.11 -21.95
C PRO A 449 -16.98 -17.51 -21.36
N GLY A 450 -17.39 -18.53 -22.12
CA GLY A 450 -17.33 -19.93 -21.70
C GLY A 450 -18.41 -20.37 -20.71
N SER A 451 -19.38 -19.53 -20.36
CA SER A 451 -20.47 -19.88 -19.44
C SER A 451 -21.54 -20.79 -20.05
N GLY A 452 -21.64 -20.87 -21.37
CA GLY A 452 -22.55 -21.79 -22.08
C GLY A 452 -21.89 -23.12 -22.42
N ALA A 453 -22.66 -24.21 -22.41
CA ALA A 453 -22.15 -25.57 -22.61
C ALA A 453 -21.42 -25.77 -23.95
N ASP A 454 -21.80 -25.05 -25.01
CA ASP A 454 -21.26 -25.18 -26.37
C ASP A 454 -20.41 -23.99 -26.82
N ASP A 455 -20.17 -23.00 -25.95
CA ASP A 455 -19.56 -21.72 -26.29
C ASP A 455 -18.02 -21.73 -26.26
N PHE A 456 -17.37 -22.74 -25.69
CA PHE A 456 -15.92 -22.74 -25.43
C PHE A 456 -15.08 -22.39 -26.65
N GLY A 457 -15.25 -23.11 -27.77
CA GLY A 457 -14.44 -22.88 -28.97
C GLY A 457 -14.65 -21.50 -29.60
N THR A 458 -15.93 -21.08 -29.68
CA THR A 458 -16.32 -19.80 -30.28
C THR A 458 -15.87 -18.63 -29.40
N ASP A 459 -16.07 -18.72 -28.11
CA ASP A 459 -15.70 -17.67 -27.17
C ASP A 459 -14.17 -17.56 -27.02
N THR A 460 -13.44 -18.69 -27.06
CA THR A 460 -11.98 -18.65 -27.11
C THR A 460 -11.48 -17.89 -28.32
N GLN A 461 -12.04 -18.12 -29.50
CA GLN A 461 -11.67 -17.38 -30.71
C GLN A 461 -11.98 -15.88 -30.58
N ARG A 462 -13.15 -15.52 -30.02
CA ARG A 462 -13.57 -14.12 -29.82
C ARG A 462 -12.64 -13.40 -28.85
N VAL A 463 -12.44 -13.95 -27.65
CA VAL A 463 -11.61 -13.35 -26.60
C VAL A 463 -10.17 -13.24 -27.06
N THR A 464 -9.61 -14.29 -27.71
CA THR A 464 -8.26 -14.25 -28.28
C THR A 464 -8.16 -13.19 -29.39
N GLY A 465 -9.18 -13.07 -30.25
CA GLY A 465 -9.20 -12.04 -31.31
C GLY A 465 -9.24 -10.61 -30.73
N ILE A 466 -9.95 -10.39 -29.63
CA ILE A 466 -9.96 -9.11 -28.90
C ILE A 466 -8.56 -8.86 -28.31
N ALA A 467 -8.00 -9.83 -27.61
CA ALA A 467 -6.68 -9.72 -26.98
C ALA A 467 -5.57 -9.41 -27.99
N GLN A 468 -5.60 -10.04 -29.18
CA GLN A 468 -4.66 -9.75 -30.26
C GLN A 468 -4.77 -8.31 -30.77
N LYS A 469 -6.00 -7.78 -30.89
CA LYS A 469 -6.21 -6.37 -31.24
C LYS A 469 -5.64 -5.42 -30.18
N ILE A 470 -5.81 -5.75 -28.90
CA ILE A 470 -5.23 -4.97 -27.80
C ILE A 470 -3.71 -4.98 -27.87
N VAL A 471 -3.07 -6.14 -28.15
CA VAL A 471 -1.63 -6.25 -28.37
C VAL A 471 -1.19 -5.38 -29.56
N ASP A 472 -1.92 -5.44 -30.69
CA ASP A 472 -1.61 -4.62 -31.87
C ASP A 472 -1.72 -3.12 -31.57
N CYS A 473 -2.73 -2.69 -30.80
CA CYS A 473 -2.85 -1.31 -30.34
C CYS A 473 -1.66 -0.90 -29.47
N LEU A 474 -1.26 -1.74 -28.51
CA LEU A 474 -0.11 -1.49 -27.62
C LEU A 474 1.19 -1.33 -28.43
N ILE A 475 1.47 -2.25 -29.35
CA ILE A 475 2.67 -2.23 -30.19
C ILE A 475 2.70 -0.98 -31.07
N LYS A 476 1.57 -0.63 -31.69
CA LYS A 476 1.43 0.56 -32.51
C LYS A 476 1.66 1.84 -31.70
N GLU A 477 1.08 1.93 -30.50
CA GLU A 477 1.25 3.08 -29.61
C GLU A 477 2.69 3.20 -29.10
N ALA A 478 3.35 2.06 -28.84
CA ALA A 478 4.77 2.01 -28.46
C ALA A 478 5.73 2.42 -29.60
N GLY A 479 5.24 2.49 -30.86
CA GLY A 479 6.03 2.81 -32.04
C GLY A 479 6.90 1.65 -32.55
N THR A 480 6.49 0.40 -32.27
CA THR A 480 7.14 -0.82 -32.75
C THR A 480 6.37 -1.43 -33.94
N PHE A 481 7.02 -2.32 -34.71
CA PHE A 481 6.37 -2.97 -35.86
C PHE A 481 5.49 -4.14 -35.37
N VAL A 482 4.24 -4.20 -35.88
CA VAL A 482 3.25 -5.23 -35.51
C VAL A 482 3.64 -6.62 -36.07
N GLU A 483 4.40 -6.69 -37.16
CA GLU A 483 4.80 -7.94 -37.82
C GLU A 483 6.11 -8.54 -37.28
N ASP A 484 6.67 -8.02 -36.21
CA ASP A 484 7.87 -8.57 -35.59
C ASP A 484 7.63 -10.01 -35.14
N PRO A 485 8.48 -11.00 -35.50
CA PRO A 485 8.31 -12.40 -35.15
C PRO A 485 8.19 -12.63 -33.62
N GLU A 486 8.88 -11.85 -32.82
CA GLU A 486 8.84 -11.91 -31.36
C GLU A 486 7.43 -11.60 -30.80
N TYR A 487 6.75 -10.63 -31.42
CA TYR A 487 5.36 -10.31 -31.04
C TYR A 487 4.36 -11.37 -31.50
N SER A 488 4.66 -12.10 -32.56
CA SER A 488 3.82 -13.24 -32.99
C SER A 488 3.82 -14.36 -31.95
N GLU A 489 4.96 -14.68 -31.38
CA GLU A 489 5.06 -15.64 -30.28
C GLU A 489 4.35 -15.14 -29.02
N THR A 490 4.48 -13.86 -28.73
CA THR A 490 3.80 -13.20 -27.64
C THR A 490 2.27 -13.27 -27.75
N LYS A 491 1.72 -13.06 -28.96
CA LYS A 491 0.28 -13.22 -29.21
C LYS A 491 -0.21 -14.64 -28.92
N ASN A 492 0.59 -15.65 -29.21
CA ASN A 492 0.27 -17.03 -28.89
C ASN A 492 0.24 -17.28 -27.35
N ARG A 493 1.19 -16.70 -26.61
CA ARG A 493 1.19 -16.78 -25.14
C ARG A 493 -0.04 -16.09 -24.53
N VAL A 494 -0.41 -14.92 -25.02
CA VAL A 494 -1.65 -14.23 -24.62
C VAL A 494 -2.87 -15.10 -24.90
N GLY A 495 -2.92 -15.80 -26.04
CA GLY A 495 -3.98 -16.74 -26.39
C GLY A 495 -4.14 -17.89 -25.38
N ASN A 496 -3.05 -18.37 -24.79
CA ASN A 496 -3.12 -19.40 -23.75
C ASN A 496 -3.81 -18.90 -22.47
N PHE A 497 -3.56 -17.66 -22.04
CA PHE A 497 -4.31 -17.04 -20.95
C PHE A 497 -5.79 -16.88 -21.29
N CYS A 498 -6.11 -16.43 -22.50
CA CYS A 498 -7.50 -16.31 -22.97
C CYS A 498 -8.22 -17.67 -22.93
N MET A 499 -7.56 -18.74 -23.37
CA MET A 499 -8.12 -20.10 -23.36
C MET A 499 -8.45 -20.55 -21.93
N GLU A 500 -7.57 -20.32 -20.96
CA GLU A 500 -7.79 -20.67 -19.56
C GLU A 500 -8.96 -19.88 -18.97
N ILE A 501 -9.03 -18.58 -19.22
CA ILE A 501 -10.12 -17.72 -18.75
C ILE A 501 -11.47 -18.19 -19.30
N VAL A 502 -11.55 -18.54 -20.58
CA VAL A 502 -12.76 -19.05 -21.21
C VAL A 502 -13.12 -20.45 -20.69
N ARG A 503 -12.10 -21.33 -20.50
CA ARG A 503 -12.30 -22.67 -19.93
C ARG A 503 -12.94 -22.60 -18.55
N ALA A 504 -12.57 -21.61 -17.75
CA ALA A 504 -13.10 -21.44 -16.41
C ALA A 504 -14.55 -20.92 -16.39
N GLY A 505 -15.03 -20.28 -17.49
CA GLY A 505 -16.43 -19.84 -17.60
C GLY A 505 -16.87 -18.89 -16.49
N GLY A 506 -15.94 -18.06 -15.97
CA GLY A 506 -16.19 -17.17 -14.83
C GLY A 506 -16.17 -17.86 -13.46
N GLY A 507 -15.89 -19.16 -13.39
CA GLY A 507 -15.80 -19.88 -12.12
C GLY A 507 -14.54 -19.51 -11.33
N GLU A 508 -14.70 -19.30 -10.04
CA GLU A 508 -13.59 -19.09 -9.09
C GLU A 508 -13.14 -20.43 -8.50
N LEU A 509 -11.84 -20.62 -8.35
CA LEU A 509 -11.28 -21.73 -7.60
C LEU A 509 -10.92 -21.27 -6.20
N HIS A 510 -11.36 -22.01 -5.17
CA HIS A 510 -11.22 -21.59 -3.78
C HIS A 510 -9.76 -21.29 -3.37
N ASN A 511 -8.81 -22.12 -3.79
CA ASN A 511 -7.38 -21.90 -3.51
C ASN A 511 -6.83 -20.60 -4.11
N ILE A 512 -7.25 -20.26 -5.34
CA ILE A 512 -6.89 -19.00 -6.00
C ILE A 512 -7.60 -17.83 -5.32
N ALA A 513 -8.88 -17.99 -5.02
CA ALA A 513 -9.68 -17.01 -4.31
C ALA A 513 -9.11 -16.67 -2.92
N SER A 514 -8.69 -17.69 -2.15
CA SER A 514 -8.05 -17.49 -0.85
C SER A 514 -6.74 -16.73 -0.95
N LEU A 515 -5.86 -17.07 -1.90
CA LEU A 515 -4.60 -16.35 -2.11
C LEU A 515 -4.86 -14.91 -2.56
N THR A 516 -5.69 -14.73 -3.59
CA THR A 516 -5.98 -13.40 -4.15
C THR A 516 -6.71 -12.52 -3.13
N GLY A 517 -7.68 -13.07 -2.40
CA GLY A 517 -8.38 -12.39 -1.33
C GLY A 517 -7.45 -11.96 -0.19
N GLY A 518 -6.47 -12.80 0.15
CA GLY A 518 -5.42 -12.48 1.12
C GLY A 518 -4.52 -11.33 0.66
N LEU A 519 -4.03 -11.38 -0.58
CA LEU A 519 -3.22 -10.31 -1.18
C LEU A 519 -4.01 -9.00 -1.26
N LEU A 520 -5.26 -9.06 -1.72
CA LEU A 520 -6.13 -7.90 -1.81
C LEU A 520 -6.42 -7.28 -0.43
N ALA A 521 -6.70 -8.11 0.58
CA ALA A 521 -6.88 -7.64 1.97
C ALA A 521 -5.63 -6.94 2.51
N GLN A 522 -4.45 -7.47 2.22
CA GLN A 522 -3.18 -6.85 2.60
C GLN A 522 -3.03 -5.45 1.98
N GLU A 523 -3.35 -5.29 0.69
CA GLU A 523 -3.30 -3.99 0.03
C GLU A 523 -4.37 -3.03 0.56
N VAL A 524 -5.58 -3.52 0.86
CA VAL A 524 -6.63 -2.73 1.53
C VAL A 524 -6.14 -2.21 2.88
N ILE A 525 -5.48 -3.05 3.69
CA ILE A 525 -4.90 -2.64 4.99
C ILE A 525 -3.85 -1.55 4.78
N LYS A 526 -2.95 -1.68 3.81
CA LYS A 526 -1.94 -0.67 3.49
C LYS A 526 -2.57 0.67 3.13
N VAL A 527 -3.61 0.66 2.29
CA VAL A 527 -4.34 1.87 1.86
C VAL A 527 -5.07 2.52 3.03
N ILE A 528 -5.72 1.74 3.88
CA ILE A 528 -6.45 2.25 5.04
C ILE A 528 -5.50 2.83 6.09
N THR A 529 -4.43 2.12 6.42
CA THR A 529 -3.51 2.51 7.50
C THR A 529 -2.52 3.58 7.08
N ARG A 530 -2.16 3.64 5.78
CA ARG A 530 -1.11 4.50 5.24
C ARG A 530 0.25 4.34 5.94
N GLN A 531 0.51 3.14 6.45
CA GLN A 531 1.72 2.76 7.16
C GLN A 531 2.66 1.88 6.35
N TYR A 532 2.27 1.53 5.13
CA TYR A 532 3.01 0.69 4.20
C TYR A 532 2.81 1.21 2.78
N ILE A 533 3.78 0.99 1.92
CA ILE A 533 3.68 1.35 0.50
C ILE A 533 2.78 0.31 -0.19
N PRO A 534 1.63 0.71 -0.77
CA PRO A 534 0.79 -0.19 -1.54
C PRO A 534 1.40 -0.51 -2.91
N VAL A 535 0.88 -1.52 -3.59
CA VAL A 535 1.26 -1.80 -4.98
C VAL A 535 0.92 -0.62 -5.90
N ASP A 536 1.78 -0.34 -6.86
CA ASP A 536 1.56 0.71 -7.86
C ASP A 536 1.59 0.08 -9.26
N ASN A 537 0.48 -0.29 -9.80
CA ASN A 537 -0.91 -0.22 -9.34
C ASN A 537 -1.67 -1.54 -9.57
N THR A 538 -1.10 -2.51 -10.33
CA THR A 538 -1.77 -3.76 -10.72
C THR A 538 -0.94 -4.96 -10.30
N CYS A 539 -1.58 -5.91 -9.60
CA CYS A 539 -1.00 -7.19 -9.22
C CYS A 539 -1.68 -8.30 -10.04
N LEU A 540 -0.87 -9.16 -10.62
CA LEU A 540 -1.28 -10.30 -11.44
C LEU A 540 -0.80 -11.60 -10.79
N PHE A 541 -1.61 -12.64 -10.85
CA PHE A 541 -1.26 -13.96 -10.37
C PHE A 541 -1.64 -15.03 -11.41
N ASP A 542 -0.65 -15.82 -11.81
CA ASP A 542 -0.78 -17.01 -12.61
C ASP A 542 -0.62 -18.23 -11.69
N GLY A 543 -1.74 -18.86 -11.35
CA GLY A 543 -1.77 -20.04 -10.49
C GLY A 543 -1.29 -21.33 -11.16
N VAL A 544 -1.23 -21.37 -12.50
CA VAL A 544 -0.67 -22.50 -13.24
C VAL A 544 0.85 -22.55 -13.09
N ALA A 545 1.50 -21.39 -13.27
CA ALA A 545 2.94 -21.25 -13.12
C ALA A 545 3.38 -20.85 -11.70
N SER A 546 2.44 -20.63 -10.78
CA SER A 546 2.68 -20.14 -9.40
C SER A 546 3.53 -18.85 -9.38
N ARG A 547 3.17 -17.87 -10.24
CA ARG A 547 3.90 -16.62 -10.38
C ARG A 547 3.02 -15.41 -10.06
N THR A 548 3.64 -14.43 -9.40
CA THR A 548 3.02 -13.12 -9.14
C THR A 548 3.88 -12.02 -9.74
N GLN A 549 3.25 -11.03 -10.34
CA GLN A 549 3.93 -9.84 -10.84
C GLN A 549 3.13 -8.59 -10.49
N VAL A 550 3.84 -7.56 -10.03
CA VAL A 550 3.28 -6.20 -9.88
C VAL A 550 3.71 -5.37 -11.07
N LEU A 551 2.74 -4.78 -11.73
CA LEU A 551 2.94 -3.92 -12.89
C LEU A 551 2.45 -2.51 -12.59
N ARG A 552 3.17 -1.55 -13.10
CA ARG A 552 2.78 -0.14 -13.11
C ARG A 552 2.16 0.17 -14.48
N ILE A 553 0.83 0.20 -14.51
CA ILE A 553 0.05 0.33 -15.74
C ILE A 553 -0.65 1.68 -15.79
#